data_033be8230151839203a581fc999c7116
#
_entry.id   033be8230151839203a581fc999c7116
#
_cell.length_a   1.000
_cell.length_b   1.000
_cell.length_c   1.000
_cell.angle_alpha   90.00
_cell.angle_beta   90.00
_cell.angle_gamma   90.00
#
_symmetry.space_group_name_H-M   'P 1'
#
loop_
_entity.id
_entity.type
_entity.pdbx_description
1 polymer ?
#
loop_
_entity_poly.entity_id
_entity_poly.type
_entity_poly.pdbx_seq_one_letter_code
_entity_poly.pdbx_strand_id
1 'polypeptide(L)'
;MKFLFQMDDPQKININEDSTYMLIRESLRRGIECYYNDPSWVFSEINKVNKIKSHVLSLKLNKNNKLSYQKMNLKEIDLEKMNAIFIRQDPPFDLNYISNTYLLDRLKKPLLVNNPKEIRNFPEKHIMMNFPELT
;
A
#
# COMPACT_ATOMS: atom_id res chain seq x y z
N MET A 1 -0.86 7.97 -14.93
CA MET A 1 -1.44 6.99 -14.01
C MET A 1 -0.56 6.92 -12.77
N LYS A 2 -1.16 6.83 -11.62
CA LYS A 2 -0.49 6.87 -10.31
C LYS A 2 -0.88 5.66 -9.48
N PHE A 3 0.12 4.89 -9.04
CA PHE A 3 -0.04 3.75 -8.14
C PHE A 3 0.62 4.06 -6.80
N LEU A 4 -0.07 3.72 -5.72
CA LEU A 4 0.47 3.77 -4.37
C LEU A 4 0.71 2.35 -3.86
N PHE A 5 1.90 2.12 -3.32
CA PHE A 5 2.25 0.87 -2.66
C PHE A 5 2.37 1.13 -1.17
N GLN A 6 1.37 0.70 -0.42
CA GLN A 6 1.40 0.74 1.03
C GLN A 6 2.11 -0.51 1.52
N MET A 7 3.28 -0.32 2.11
CA MET A 7 4.19 -1.41 2.40
C MET A 7 5.20 -1.01 3.47
N ASP A 8 5.97 -1.97 3.92
CA ASP A 8 7.16 -1.72 4.75
C ASP A 8 8.24 -1.02 3.92
N ASP A 9 9.28 -0.53 4.57
CA ASP A 9 10.30 0.28 3.90
C ASP A 9 10.83 -0.40 2.63
N PRO A 10 10.62 0.19 1.43
CA PRO A 10 11.05 -0.41 0.18
C PRO A 10 12.55 -0.62 0.04
N GLN A 11 13.36 0.10 0.82
CA GLN A 11 14.82 -0.05 0.79
C GLN A 11 15.29 -1.28 1.57
N LYS A 12 14.42 -1.90 2.37
CA LYS A 12 14.74 -3.08 3.19
C LYS A 12 14.27 -4.40 2.59
N ILE A 13 13.56 -4.37 1.47
CA ILE A 13 13.05 -5.59 0.83
C ILE A 13 14.13 -6.34 0.08
N ASN A 14 14.00 -7.67 0.01
CA ASN A 14 14.87 -8.51 -0.82
C ASN A 14 14.37 -8.50 -2.26
N ILE A 15 15.08 -7.83 -3.16
CA ILE A 15 14.67 -7.67 -4.56
C ILE A 15 14.63 -8.98 -5.34
N ASN A 16 15.29 -10.02 -4.87
CA ASN A 16 15.32 -11.32 -5.56
C ASN A 16 14.09 -12.18 -5.26
N GLU A 17 13.39 -11.90 -4.18
CA GLU A 17 12.30 -12.75 -3.68
C GLU A 17 10.98 -12.01 -3.49
N ASP A 18 11.00 -10.69 -3.45
CA ASP A 18 9.84 -9.90 -3.09
C ASP A 18 8.91 -9.65 -4.28
N SER A 19 7.67 -10.11 -4.18
CA SER A 19 6.66 -9.93 -5.22
C SER A 19 6.23 -8.48 -5.38
N THR A 20 6.24 -7.69 -4.30
CA THR A 20 5.92 -6.26 -4.35
C THR A 20 6.95 -5.50 -5.17
N TYR A 21 8.23 -5.84 -5.01
CA TYR A 21 9.30 -5.28 -5.84
C TYR A 21 9.02 -5.51 -7.33
N MET A 22 8.61 -6.72 -7.70
CA MET A 22 8.30 -7.05 -9.09
C MET A 22 7.14 -6.22 -9.63
N LEU A 23 6.11 -6.01 -8.83
CA LEU A 23 4.98 -5.16 -9.21
C LEU A 23 5.39 -3.70 -9.42
N ILE A 24 6.20 -3.16 -8.54
CA ILE A 24 6.70 -1.78 -8.64
C ILE A 24 7.60 -1.63 -9.86
N ARG A 25 8.54 -2.53 -10.03
CA ARG A 25 9.47 -2.53 -11.17
C ARG A 25 8.72 -2.54 -12.50
N GLU A 26 7.76 -3.43 -12.65
CA GLU A 26 6.97 -3.53 -13.89
C GLU A 26 6.10 -2.29 -14.10
N SER A 27 5.54 -1.73 -13.04
CA SER A 27 4.77 -0.49 -13.10
C SER A 27 5.64 0.68 -13.58
N LEU A 28 6.83 0.82 -13.02
CA LEU A 28 7.80 1.85 -13.42
C LEU A 28 8.23 1.67 -14.88
N ARG A 29 8.48 0.42 -15.31
CA ARG A 29 8.83 0.11 -16.69
C ARG A 29 7.75 0.55 -17.68
N ARG A 30 6.50 0.48 -17.27
CA ARG A 30 5.34 0.90 -18.09
C ARG A 30 5.08 2.41 -18.04
N GLY A 31 5.92 3.17 -17.38
CA GLY A 31 5.76 4.62 -17.24
C GLY A 31 4.73 5.06 -16.23
N ILE A 32 4.33 4.18 -15.31
CA ILE A 32 3.39 4.52 -14.23
C ILE A 32 4.17 5.19 -13.11
N GLU A 33 3.64 6.31 -12.60
CA GLU A 33 4.18 6.95 -11.41
C GLU A 33 3.88 6.09 -10.18
N CYS A 34 4.92 5.65 -9.49
CA CYS A 34 4.78 4.81 -8.30
C CYS A 34 5.17 5.60 -7.06
N TYR A 35 4.33 5.47 -6.04
CA TYR A 35 4.53 6.09 -4.73
C TYR A 35 4.53 5.04 -3.65
N TYR A 36 5.20 5.36 -2.57
CA TYR A 36 5.27 4.56 -1.36
C TYR A 36 4.68 5.33 -0.19
N ASN A 37 3.97 4.64 0.68
CA ASN A 37 3.64 5.12 2.01
C ASN A 37 3.78 4.00 3.04
N ASP A 38 4.16 4.41 4.25
CA ASP A 38 3.97 3.58 5.43
C ASP A 38 2.49 3.62 5.85
N PRO A 39 1.89 2.51 6.29
CA PRO A 39 0.49 2.51 6.73
C PRO A 39 0.16 3.58 7.79
N SER A 40 1.11 3.90 8.66
CA SER A 40 0.95 4.90 9.72
C SER A 40 0.85 6.34 9.21
N TRP A 41 1.17 6.57 7.94
CA TRP A 41 1.11 7.90 7.32
C TRP A 41 -0.27 8.27 6.80
N VAL A 42 -1.21 7.33 6.80
CA VAL A 42 -2.59 7.57 6.37
C VAL A 42 -3.36 8.25 7.49
N PHE A 43 -4.11 9.28 7.15
CA PHE A 43 -4.93 10.01 8.09
C PHE A 43 -6.22 10.53 7.44
N SER A 44 -7.21 10.83 8.26
CA SER A 44 -8.41 11.51 7.80
C SER A 44 -8.35 12.99 8.16
N GLU A 45 -8.64 13.83 7.18
CA GLU A 45 -8.80 15.27 7.37
C GLU A 45 -10.31 15.57 7.42
N ILE A 46 -10.77 15.99 8.59
CA ILE A 46 -12.19 16.26 8.85
C ILE A 46 -12.44 17.76 8.69
N ASN A 47 -12.98 18.12 7.55
CA ASN A 47 -13.47 19.46 7.24
C ASN A 47 -14.93 19.36 6.76
N LYS A 48 -15.35 20.29 5.91
CA LYS A 48 -16.67 20.23 5.25
C LYS A 48 -16.87 18.94 4.45
N VAL A 49 -15.77 18.36 3.95
CA VAL A 49 -15.72 17.06 3.28
C VAL A 49 -14.60 16.25 3.93
N ASN A 50 -14.92 15.03 4.36
CA ASN A 50 -13.92 14.14 4.91
C ASN A 50 -13.02 13.62 3.79
N LYS A 51 -11.72 13.83 3.93
CA LYS A 51 -10.71 13.34 2.99
C LYS A 51 -9.80 12.34 3.66
N ILE A 52 -9.46 11.29 2.95
CA ILE A 52 -8.42 10.34 3.34
C ILE A 52 -7.15 10.71 2.61
N LYS A 53 -6.15 11.10 3.39
CA LYS A 53 -4.86 11.56 2.89
C LYS A 53 -3.72 10.70 3.42
N SER A 54 -2.59 10.80 2.78
CA SER A 54 -1.36 10.19 3.26
C SER A 54 -0.16 11.05 2.87
N HIS A 55 0.89 10.98 3.66
CA HIS A 55 2.21 11.34 3.19
C HIS A 55 2.70 10.24 2.26
N VAL A 56 3.37 10.61 1.19
CA VAL A 56 3.89 9.67 0.19
C VAL A 56 5.27 10.08 -0.28
N LEU A 57 6.04 9.10 -0.74
CA LEU A 57 7.34 9.29 -1.36
C LEU A 57 7.31 8.69 -2.77
N SER A 58 7.84 9.41 -3.73
CA SER A 58 7.99 8.91 -5.11
C SER A 58 9.05 7.83 -5.16
N LEU A 59 8.73 6.71 -5.82
CA LEU A 59 9.64 5.59 -5.98
C LEU A 59 10.33 5.63 -7.35
N LYS A 60 11.60 5.30 -7.36
CA LYS A 60 12.41 5.14 -8.57
C LYS A 60 13.32 3.93 -8.42
N LEU A 61 13.81 3.41 -9.55
CA LEU A 61 14.88 2.43 -9.55
C LEU A 61 16.23 3.17 -9.67
N ASN A 62 17.18 2.78 -8.82
CA ASN A 62 18.55 3.28 -8.93
C ASN A 62 19.35 2.47 -9.96
N LYS A 63 20.65 2.80 -10.14
CA LYS A 63 21.54 2.13 -11.08
C LYS A 63 21.69 0.61 -10.85
N ASN A 64 21.44 0.16 -9.61
CA ASN A 64 21.54 -1.25 -9.22
C ASN A 64 20.18 -1.96 -9.24
N ASN A 65 19.16 -1.38 -9.86
CA ASN A 65 17.78 -1.87 -9.90
C ASN A 65 17.14 -2.00 -8.51
N LYS A 66 17.63 -1.26 -7.53
CA LYS A 66 17.01 -1.18 -6.20
C LYS A 66 16.04 -0.02 -6.15
N LEU A 67 15.00 -0.18 -5.34
CA LEU A 67 14.04 0.90 -5.11
C LEU A 67 14.72 2.01 -4.31
N SER A 68 14.46 3.25 -4.70
CA SER A 68 14.97 4.43 -4.05
C SER A 68 13.90 5.50 -3.88
N TYR A 69 14.03 6.27 -2.83
CA TYR A 69 13.22 7.46 -2.57
C TYR A 69 14.07 8.51 -1.83
N GLN A 70 13.63 9.75 -1.85
CA GLN A 70 14.28 10.83 -1.12
C GLN A 70 13.32 11.35 -0.05
N LYS A 71 13.70 11.20 1.21
CA LYS A 71 12.88 11.59 2.37
C LYS A 71 12.50 13.07 2.36
N MET A 72 13.35 13.93 1.82
CA MET A 72 13.07 15.36 1.70
C MET A 72 11.94 15.69 0.73
N ASN A 73 11.56 14.75 -0.13
CA ASN A 73 10.49 14.90 -1.10
C ASN A 73 9.15 14.34 -0.60
N LEU A 74 8.99 14.20 0.70
CA LEU A 74 7.75 13.76 1.31
C LEU A 74 6.61 14.73 0.95
N LYS A 75 5.54 14.20 0.38
CA LYS A 75 4.36 14.96 -0.03
C LYS A 75 3.14 14.47 0.71
N GLU A 76 2.20 15.37 0.94
CA GLU A 76 0.86 15.05 1.38
C GLU A 76 -0.06 14.98 0.17
N ILE A 77 -0.83 13.90 0.03
CA ILE A 77 -1.71 13.69 -1.11
C ILE A 77 -3.07 13.16 -0.68
N ASP A 78 -4.11 13.60 -1.38
CA ASP A 78 -5.45 13.04 -1.29
C ASP A 78 -5.45 11.68 -2.00
N LEU A 79 -5.76 10.61 -1.27
CA LEU A 79 -5.69 9.25 -1.80
C LEU A 79 -6.74 8.96 -2.89
N GLU A 80 -7.81 9.76 -2.97
CA GLU A 80 -8.76 9.67 -4.09
C GLU A 80 -8.13 9.99 -5.45
N LYS A 81 -6.95 10.62 -5.46
CA LYS A 81 -6.22 10.93 -6.69
C LYS A 81 -5.38 9.78 -7.23
N MET A 82 -5.24 8.70 -6.48
CA MET A 82 -4.56 7.49 -6.94
C MET A 82 -5.46 6.69 -7.88
N ASN A 83 -4.86 6.04 -8.88
CA ASN A 83 -5.57 5.10 -9.75
C ASN A 83 -5.69 3.72 -9.10
N ALA A 84 -4.64 3.30 -8.40
CA ALA A 84 -4.65 2.06 -7.63
C ALA A 84 -3.83 2.20 -6.36
N ILE A 85 -4.24 1.50 -5.31
CA ILE A 85 -3.54 1.39 -4.04
C ILE A 85 -3.34 -0.10 -3.75
N PHE A 86 -2.08 -0.51 -3.66
CA PHE A 86 -1.68 -1.87 -3.34
C PHE A 86 -1.38 -1.96 -1.85
N ILE A 87 -2.18 -2.73 -1.12
CA ILE A 87 -2.01 -2.94 0.32
C ILE A 87 -1.08 -4.14 0.49
N ARG A 88 0.19 -3.86 0.72
CA ARG A 88 1.27 -4.86 0.71
C ARG A 88 2.14 -4.85 1.96
N GLN A 89 1.69 -4.22 3.05
CA GLN A 89 2.42 -4.28 4.30
C GLN A 89 2.40 -5.69 4.90
N ASP A 90 3.52 -6.06 5.52
CA ASP A 90 3.66 -7.34 6.19
C ASP A 90 2.93 -7.35 7.56
N PRO A 91 2.66 -8.54 8.11
CA PRO A 91 2.20 -8.67 9.50
C PRO A 91 3.12 -7.95 10.49
N PRO A 92 2.64 -7.58 11.69
CA PRO A 92 1.48 -8.18 12.36
C PRO A 92 0.14 -7.61 11.91
N PHE A 93 -0.89 -8.45 11.92
CA PHE A 93 -2.28 -8.05 11.72
C PHE A 93 -2.85 -7.62 13.07
N ASP A 94 -2.46 -6.44 13.48
CA ASP A 94 -2.80 -5.82 14.77
C ASP A 94 -3.87 -4.74 14.61
N LEU A 95 -4.15 -4.02 15.71
CA LEU A 95 -5.15 -2.96 15.71
C LEU A 95 -4.79 -1.82 14.73
N ASN A 96 -3.50 -1.51 14.59
CA ASN A 96 -3.05 -0.48 13.65
C ASN A 96 -3.32 -0.89 12.21
N TYR A 97 -3.06 -2.15 11.88
CA TYR A 97 -3.35 -2.70 10.56
C TYR A 97 -4.86 -2.61 10.26
N ILE A 98 -5.69 -3.06 11.20
CA ILE A 98 -7.15 -3.05 11.08
C ILE A 98 -7.67 -1.60 10.92
N SER A 99 -7.20 -0.68 11.75
CA SER A 99 -7.59 0.73 11.70
C SER A 99 -7.24 1.36 10.34
N ASN A 100 -6.07 1.06 9.79
CA ASN A 100 -5.67 1.50 8.47
C ASN A 100 -6.63 0.99 7.38
N THR A 101 -7.04 -0.27 7.45
CA THR A 101 -7.99 -0.84 6.48
C THR A 101 -9.35 -0.13 6.52
N TYR A 102 -9.81 0.31 7.69
CA TYR A 102 -11.04 1.08 7.81
C TYR A 102 -10.95 2.45 7.14
N LEU A 103 -9.80 3.11 7.23
CA LEU A 103 -9.58 4.38 6.54
C LEU A 103 -9.60 4.18 5.01
N LEU A 104 -8.87 3.20 4.51
CA LEU A 104 -8.79 2.92 3.08
C LEU A 104 -10.13 2.46 2.49
N ASP A 105 -10.94 1.79 3.27
CA ASP A 105 -12.26 1.31 2.85
C ASP A 105 -13.22 2.46 2.49
N ARG A 106 -12.93 3.68 2.94
CA ARG A 106 -13.72 4.87 2.63
C ARG A 106 -13.44 5.45 1.24
N LEU A 107 -12.35 5.03 0.60
CA LEU A 107 -11.98 5.48 -0.74
C LEU A 107 -12.92 4.89 -1.80
N LYS A 108 -13.27 5.70 -2.79
CA LYS A 108 -14.23 5.34 -3.84
C LYS A 108 -13.61 5.21 -5.22
N LYS A 109 -12.66 6.09 -5.55
CA LYS A 109 -12.07 6.15 -6.89
C LYS A 109 -10.94 5.17 -7.13
N PRO A 110 -9.96 5.01 -6.21
CA PRO A 110 -8.86 4.09 -6.45
C PRO A 110 -9.31 2.63 -6.49
N LEU A 111 -8.68 1.85 -7.35
CA LEU A 111 -8.75 0.41 -7.25
C LEU A 111 -7.93 -0.02 -6.05
N LEU A 112 -8.54 -0.74 -5.11
CA LEU A 112 -7.85 -1.23 -3.91
C LEU A 112 -7.47 -2.70 -4.09
N VAL A 113 -6.19 -3.02 -3.98
CA VAL A 113 -5.65 -4.36 -4.15
C VAL A 113 -4.89 -4.74 -2.87
N ASN A 114 -5.39 -5.61 -2.06
CA ASN A 114 -6.72 -6.22 -2.09
C ASN A 114 -7.78 -5.33 -1.40
N ASN A 115 -9.04 -5.75 -1.48
CA ASN A 115 -10.14 -5.05 -0.83
C ASN A 115 -9.95 -5.01 0.69
N PRO A 116 -9.95 -3.83 1.35
CA PRO A 116 -9.69 -3.70 2.78
C PRO A 116 -10.67 -4.50 3.66
N LYS A 117 -11.94 -4.53 3.29
CA LYS A 117 -12.96 -5.31 4.00
C LYS A 117 -12.64 -6.80 3.97
N GLU A 118 -12.21 -7.31 2.82
CA GLU A 118 -11.86 -8.72 2.67
C GLU A 118 -10.56 -9.06 3.40
N ILE A 119 -9.61 -8.14 3.49
CA ILE A 119 -8.42 -8.31 4.31
C ILE A 119 -8.81 -8.54 5.77
N ARG A 120 -9.77 -7.78 6.29
CA ARG A 120 -10.28 -7.95 7.67
C ARG A 120 -11.04 -9.26 7.85
N ASN A 121 -11.89 -9.62 6.87
CA ASN A 121 -12.76 -10.79 6.96
C ASN A 121 -12.02 -12.11 6.77
N PHE A 122 -10.91 -12.09 6.02
CA PHE A 122 -10.14 -13.28 5.66
C PHE A 122 -8.65 -13.11 5.99
N PRO A 123 -8.29 -12.96 7.28
CA PRO A 123 -6.88 -12.91 7.67
C PRO A 123 -6.16 -14.18 7.25
N GLU A 124 -5.01 -14.04 6.64
CA GLU A 124 -4.24 -15.14 6.04
C GLU A 124 -4.11 -16.37 6.96
N LYS A 125 -3.78 -16.13 8.22
CA LYS A 125 -3.55 -17.22 9.18
C LYS A 125 -4.85 -17.88 9.68
N HIS A 126 -5.98 -17.23 9.52
CA HIS A 126 -7.27 -17.72 10.01
C HIS A 126 -8.14 -18.32 8.92
N ILE A 127 -7.90 -17.97 7.66
CA ILE A 127 -8.71 -18.44 6.54
C ILE A 127 -8.69 -19.97 6.44
N MET A 128 -7.58 -20.61 6.79
CA MET A 128 -7.45 -22.08 6.76
C MET A 128 -8.41 -22.77 7.71
N MET A 129 -8.85 -22.09 8.77
CA MET A 129 -9.83 -22.65 9.70
C MET A 129 -11.21 -22.89 9.07
N ASN A 130 -11.47 -22.21 7.94
CA ASN A 130 -12.70 -22.41 7.16
C ASN A 130 -12.64 -23.62 6.23
N PHE A 131 -11.48 -24.25 6.11
CA PHE A 131 -11.22 -25.38 5.22
C PHE A 131 -10.44 -26.47 5.95
N PRO A 132 -11.03 -27.06 7.01
CA PRO A 132 -10.32 -28.06 7.82
C PRO A 132 -9.89 -29.28 7.03
N GLU A 133 -10.58 -29.58 5.94
CA GLU A 133 -10.27 -30.70 5.06
C GLU A 133 -8.96 -30.53 4.26
N LEU A 134 -8.42 -29.32 4.24
CA LEU A 134 -7.19 -29.01 3.52
C LEU A 134 -5.95 -28.98 4.41
N THR A 135 -6.11 -29.22 5.70
CA THR A 135 -5.00 -29.15 6.67
C THR A 135 -4.56 -30.52 7.15
#